data_8a4c2be9f19b76f131ea297117949808
#
_entry.id   8a4c2be9f19b76f131ea297117949808
#
_cell.length_a   1.000
_cell.length_b   1.000
_cell.length_c   1.000
_cell.angle_alpha   90.00
_cell.angle_beta   90.00
_cell.angle_gamma   90.00
#
_symmetry.space_group_name_H-M   'P 1'
#
loop_
_entity.id
_entity.type
_entity.pdbx_description
1 polymer ?
#
loop_
_entity_poly.entity_id
_entity_poly.type
_entity_poly.pdbx_seq_one_letter_code
_entity_poly.pdbx_strand_id
1 'polypeptide(L)'
;MLGLLSPLTRAVTYTRWLHLLVGSIVPFVCAMVYPGLVAPTPGDWALIALLPVPLVLAAAMVPSMRRAEGLQARLMLFPGPHARVRSDEDPEVSAAPSTSWTDRARTGAWMVLRMEAGLAVALVSGQLMALSLSLVGGAAGDPSVADPLLQVPGSGWWCALLVPLPVLVLLAVAAVAGALMAQAARRLLGPSVRERLSELEERTERLLERNRIAQELHDSLGHALTLAVVQAGAARAAADPEFTDRALEAIEETGRAALEDLEQVLLMLRDTGRPTGPRPALGEADRLLESARSSGARVDAEVTGPLEDVPGPVSREGYRMLQEALTNVLRHAGPVHVRVRIAVEQARLRLEVRNPLTGAASAAGAGGGRGLRGIRERAALLGGVAKAGQDDGWWLVRVDLPLR
;
A
#
# COMPACT_ATOMS: atom_id res chain seq x y z
N MET A 1 -33.96 17.98 9.62
CA MET A 1 -33.32 19.10 8.91
C MET A 1 -31.79 19.02 8.85
N LEU A 2 -31.07 18.54 9.86
CA LEU A 2 -29.61 18.39 9.84
C LEU A 2 -29.03 17.42 8.80
N GLY A 3 -29.80 16.42 8.35
CA GLY A 3 -29.34 15.44 7.34
C GLY A 3 -29.22 16.01 5.91
N LEU A 4 -30.00 17.04 5.54
CA LEU A 4 -29.96 17.68 4.23
C LEU A 4 -28.71 18.58 4.05
N LEU A 5 -28.15 19.11 5.13
CA LEU A 5 -26.97 19.98 5.13
C LEU A 5 -25.65 19.19 5.30
N SER A 6 -25.72 17.90 5.64
CA SER A 6 -24.52 17.07 5.87
C SER A 6 -23.57 16.95 4.67
N PRO A 7 -24.03 16.97 3.39
CA PRO A 7 -23.12 16.97 2.24
C PRO A 7 -22.32 18.28 2.14
N LEU A 8 -22.87 19.39 2.62
CA LEU A 8 -22.26 20.73 2.50
C LEU A 8 -21.13 20.96 3.49
N THR A 9 -21.11 20.23 4.60
CA THR A 9 -20.06 20.32 5.63
C THR A 9 -18.91 19.33 5.41
N ARG A 10 -19.03 18.41 4.43
CA ARG A 10 -18.00 17.40 4.16
C ARG A 10 -16.97 17.94 3.19
N ALA A 11 -15.68 17.81 3.54
CA ALA A 11 -14.56 18.15 2.65
C ALA A 11 -14.65 17.48 1.26
N VAL A 12 -15.26 16.30 1.18
CA VAL A 12 -15.49 15.53 -0.06
C VAL A 12 -16.27 16.31 -1.11
N THR A 13 -17.23 17.15 -0.71
CA THR A 13 -18.02 17.96 -1.65
C THR A 13 -17.13 18.96 -2.37
N TYR A 14 -16.21 19.59 -1.65
CA TYR A 14 -15.30 20.59 -2.21
C TYR A 14 -14.22 19.97 -3.09
N THR A 15 -13.68 18.78 -2.73
CA THR A 15 -12.71 18.07 -3.58
C THR A 15 -13.36 17.58 -4.87
N ARG A 16 -14.61 17.13 -4.83
CA ARG A 16 -15.39 16.74 -6.03
C ARG A 16 -15.69 17.95 -6.93
N TRP A 17 -16.08 19.06 -6.32
CA TRP A 17 -16.28 20.31 -7.07
C TRP A 17 -14.99 20.78 -7.74
N LEU A 18 -13.87 20.76 -7.02
CA LEU A 18 -12.56 21.09 -7.58
C LEU A 18 -12.16 20.14 -8.73
N HIS A 19 -12.46 18.85 -8.61
CA HIS A 19 -12.24 17.87 -9.69
C HIS A 19 -12.98 18.26 -10.99
N LEU A 20 -14.22 18.72 -10.87
CA LEU A 20 -15.00 19.19 -12.00
C LEU A 20 -14.43 20.50 -12.57
N LEU A 21 -14.04 21.46 -11.74
CA LEU A 21 -13.40 22.69 -12.20
C LEU A 21 -12.07 22.42 -12.94
N VAL A 22 -11.27 21.45 -12.48
CA VAL A 22 -10.07 21.01 -13.22
C VAL A 22 -10.44 20.44 -14.58
N GLY A 23 -11.60 19.76 -14.70
CA GLY A 23 -12.12 19.28 -16.00
C GLY A 23 -12.40 20.40 -16.98
N SER A 24 -12.79 21.59 -16.53
CA SER A 24 -13.11 22.75 -17.41
C SER A 24 -11.87 23.47 -17.95
N ILE A 25 -10.67 23.18 -17.46
CA ILE A 25 -9.44 23.89 -17.87
C ILE A 25 -9.20 23.72 -19.37
N VAL A 26 -9.35 22.51 -19.89
CA VAL A 26 -9.05 22.23 -21.32
C VAL A 26 -9.95 23.04 -22.25
N PRO A 27 -11.30 23.02 -22.14
CA PRO A 27 -12.15 23.83 -23.00
C PRO A 27 -11.90 25.35 -22.84
N PHE A 28 -11.64 25.84 -21.63
CA PHE A 28 -11.32 27.25 -21.45
C PHE A 28 -9.99 27.67 -22.09
N VAL A 29 -8.94 26.83 -21.97
CA VAL A 29 -7.65 27.10 -22.63
C VAL A 29 -7.82 27.06 -24.16
N CYS A 30 -8.56 26.12 -24.70
CA CYS A 30 -8.87 26.09 -26.15
C CYS A 30 -9.66 27.35 -26.57
N ALA A 31 -10.64 27.76 -25.77
CA ALA A 31 -11.44 28.95 -26.03
C ALA A 31 -10.65 30.27 -26.00
N MET A 32 -9.58 30.33 -25.25
CA MET A 32 -8.67 31.51 -25.29
C MET A 32 -8.00 31.69 -26.66
N VAL A 33 -7.84 30.61 -27.42
CA VAL A 33 -7.26 30.64 -28.78
C VAL A 33 -8.36 30.81 -29.81
N TYR A 34 -9.44 30.06 -29.73
CA TYR A 34 -10.58 30.11 -30.64
C TYR A 34 -11.81 29.43 -30.00
N PRO A 35 -13.02 29.99 -30.12
CA PRO A 35 -13.43 31.25 -30.82
C PRO A 35 -13.13 32.51 -30.03
N GLY A 36 -12.64 32.43 -28.83
CA GLY A 36 -12.48 33.54 -27.89
C GLY A 36 -13.52 33.52 -26.77
N LEU A 37 -13.26 34.27 -25.69
CA LEU A 37 -14.13 34.38 -24.52
C LEU A 37 -14.81 35.76 -24.41
N VAL A 38 -14.58 36.63 -25.41
CA VAL A 38 -15.18 37.99 -25.41
C VAL A 38 -16.54 37.93 -26.08
N ALA A 39 -17.60 38.14 -25.29
CA ALA A 39 -19.00 38.13 -25.71
C ALA A 39 -19.39 36.91 -26.59
N PRO A 40 -19.19 35.68 -26.13
CA PRO A 40 -19.43 34.47 -26.95
C PRO A 40 -20.91 34.31 -27.24
N THR A 41 -21.16 34.01 -28.51
CA THR A 41 -22.52 33.64 -29.00
C THR A 41 -22.88 32.21 -28.55
N PRO A 42 -24.15 31.78 -28.65
CA PRO A 42 -24.53 30.37 -28.41
C PRO A 42 -23.76 29.37 -29.29
N GLY A 43 -23.41 29.77 -30.54
CA GLY A 43 -22.57 28.97 -31.41
C GLY A 43 -21.14 28.83 -30.92
N ASP A 44 -20.57 29.89 -30.34
CA ASP A 44 -19.23 29.86 -29.78
C ASP A 44 -19.15 28.94 -28.54
N TRP A 45 -20.18 28.92 -27.71
CA TRP A 45 -20.27 27.96 -26.59
C TRP A 45 -20.29 26.51 -27.07
N ALA A 46 -20.99 26.21 -28.17
CA ALA A 46 -20.98 24.89 -28.78
C ALA A 46 -19.58 24.53 -29.32
N LEU A 47 -18.88 25.50 -29.91
CA LEU A 47 -17.49 25.29 -30.35
C LEU A 47 -16.53 25.07 -29.17
N ILE A 48 -16.68 25.83 -28.09
CA ILE A 48 -15.87 25.68 -26.86
C ILE A 48 -16.04 24.26 -26.28
N ALA A 49 -17.24 23.69 -26.30
CA ALA A 49 -17.48 22.34 -25.85
C ALA A 49 -16.92 21.28 -26.82
N LEU A 50 -17.15 21.42 -28.13
CA LEU A 50 -16.84 20.37 -29.09
C LEU A 50 -15.40 20.36 -29.59
N LEU A 51 -14.76 21.52 -29.70
CA LEU A 51 -13.41 21.64 -30.27
C LEU A 51 -12.35 20.82 -29.53
N PRO A 52 -12.34 20.75 -28.18
CA PRO A 52 -11.33 19.95 -27.46
C PRO A 52 -11.62 18.45 -27.47
N VAL A 53 -12.80 17.99 -27.87
CA VAL A 53 -13.18 16.55 -27.81
C VAL A 53 -12.19 15.66 -28.60
N PRO A 54 -11.81 15.96 -29.86
CA PRO A 54 -10.85 15.14 -30.59
C PRO A 54 -9.49 15.04 -29.88
N LEU A 55 -9.03 16.15 -29.28
CA LEU A 55 -7.76 16.21 -28.54
C LEU A 55 -7.82 15.30 -27.31
N VAL A 56 -8.92 15.37 -26.54
CA VAL A 56 -9.13 14.56 -25.35
C VAL A 56 -9.25 13.08 -25.72
N LEU A 57 -9.94 12.74 -26.80
CA LEU A 57 -10.03 11.37 -27.31
C LEU A 57 -8.66 10.83 -27.78
N ALA A 58 -7.87 11.65 -28.45
CA ALA A 58 -6.49 11.28 -28.83
C ALA A 58 -5.61 11.02 -27.58
N ALA A 59 -5.72 11.86 -26.55
CA ALA A 59 -5.03 11.65 -25.28
C ALA A 59 -5.45 10.35 -24.59
N ALA A 60 -6.72 9.96 -24.66
CA ALA A 60 -7.23 8.72 -24.10
C ALA A 60 -6.66 7.45 -24.76
N MET A 61 -6.07 7.57 -25.98
CA MET A 61 -5.40 6.45 -26.64
C MET A 61 -4.07 6.09 -25.98
N VAL A 62 -3.48 6.98 -25.19
CA VAL A 62 -2.26 6.73 -24.45
C VAL A 62 -2.56 5.84 -23.22
N PRO A 63 -1.94 4.64 -23.09
CA PRO A 63 -2.30 3.70 -22.03
C PRO A 63 -2.16 4.26 -20.60
N SER A 64 -1.16 5.10 -20.35
CA SER A 64 -0.91 5.72 -19.05
C SER A 64 -1.97 6.74 -18.63
N MET A 65 -2.77 7.25 -19.57
CA MET A 65 -3.81 8.24 -19.28
C MET A 65 -4.89 7.67 -18.35
N ARG A 66 -5.31 6.41 -18.56
CA ARG A 66 -6.25 5.74 -17.64
C ARG A 66 -5.72 5.68 -16.21
N ARG A 67 -4.41 5.42 -16.06
CA ARG A 67 -3.76 5.42 -14.74
C ARG A 67 -3.79 6.81 -14.09
N ALA A 68 -3.46 7.85 -14.84
CA ALA A 68 -3.48 9.23 -14.35
C ALA A 68 -4.89 9.66 -13.92
N GLU A 69 -5.88 9.42 -14.77
CA GLU A 69 -7.29 9.72 -14.48
C GLU A 69 -7.84 8.91 -13.30
N GLY A 70 -7.47 7.62 -13.20
CA GLY A 70 -7.84 6.76 -12.08
C GLY A 70 -7.26 7.25 -10.76
N LEU A 71 -5.98 7.64 -10.73
CA LEU A 71 -5.34 8.21 -9.54
C LEU A 71 -5.98 9.55 -9.13
N GLN A 72 -6.23 10.43 -10.10
CA GLN A 72 -6.89 11.71 -9.83
C GLN A 72 -8.31 11.50 -9.29
N ALA A 73 -9.09 10.57 -9.89
CA ALA A 73 -10.42 10.24 -9.42
C ALA A 73 -10.42 9.68 -7.99
N ARG A 74 -9.48 8.79 -7.66
CA ARG A 74 -9.32 8.26 -6.29
C ARG A 74 -9.06 9.38 -5.28
N LEU A 75 -8.14 10.28 -5.58
CA LEU A 75 -7.75 11.36 -4.67
C LEU A 75 -8.86 12.39 -4.46
N MET A 76 -9.62 12.74 -5.50
CA MET A 76 -10.53 13.88 -5.44
C MET A 76 -12.00 13.47 -5.29
N LEU A 77 -12.42 12.33 -5.86
CA LEU A 77 -13.81 11.86 -5.77
C LEU A 77 -14.06 10.93 -4.58
N PHE A 78 -13.00 10.23 -4.11
CA PHE A 78 -13.08 9.24 -3.02
C PHE A 78 -12.01 9.53 -1.94
N PRO A 79 -12.01 10.72 -1.32
CA PRO A 79 -11.04 11.02 -0.28
C PRO A 79 -11.32 10.17 0.97
N GLY A 80 -10.32 9.40 1.40
CA GLY A 80 -10.40 8.51 2.55
C GLY A 80 -9.16 7.64 2.68
N PRO A 81 -9.11 6.71 3.64
CA PRO A 81 -8.01 5.75 3.79
C PRO A 81 -7.78 4.92 2.51
N HIS A 82 -8.83 4.67 1.72
CA HIS A 82 -8.82 3.95 0.44
C HIS A 82 -8.14 4.71 -0.70
N ALA A 83 -7.95 6.01 -0.58
CA ALA A 83 -7.18 6.81 -1.55
C ALA A 83 -5.67 6.51 -1.46
N ARG A 84 -5.21 5.96 -0.34
CA ARG A 84 -3.83 5.55 -0.12
C ARG A 84 -3.63 4.14 -0.67
N VAL A 85 -2.66 3.98 -1.51
CA VAL A 85 -2.30 2.92 -2.48
C VAL A 85 -2.35 1.45 -2.00
N ARG A 86 -2.78 1.10 -0.79
CA ARG A 86 -2.83 -0.29 -0.27
C ARG A 86 -3.89 -0.49 0.81
N SER A 87 -5.14 -0.48 0.43
CA SER A 87 -6.15 -1.21 1.22
C SER A 87 -6.51 -2.49 0.47
N ASP A 88 -6.61 -3.62 1.17
CA ASP A 88 -7.05 -4.92 0.65
C ASP A 88 -8.54 -4.93 0.20
N GLU A 89 -9.20 -3.79 0.28
CA GLU A 89 -10.55 -3.60 -0.24
C GLU A 89 -10.46 -3.25 -1.73
N ASP A 90 -11.27 -3.92 -2.55
CA ASP A 90 -11.40 -3.72 -4.00
C ASP A 90 -11.48 -2.23 -4.34
N PRO A 91 -10.52 -1.68 -5.08
CA PRO A 91 -10.54 -0.27 -5.42
C PRO A 91 -11.74 0.00 -6.32
N GLU A 92 -12.68 0.83 -5.87
CA GLU A 92 -13.86 1.24 -6.66
C GLU A 92 -13.50 1.78 -8.06
N VAL A 93 -12.26 2.27 -8.22
CA VAL A 93 -11.71 2.83 -9.46
C VAL A 93 -10.32 2.24 -9.71
N SER A 94 -10.08 1.70 -10.90
CA SER A 94 -8.78 1.15 -11.30
C SER A 94 -7.76 2.27 -11.57
N ALA A 95 -6.53 2.07 -11.11
CA ALA A 95 -5.37 2.89 -11.46
C ALA A 95 -4.37 2.15 -12.37
N ALA A 96 -4.84 1.10 -13.07
CA ALA A 96 -4.04 0.38 -14.05
C ALA A 96 -4.03 1.10 -15.41
N PRO A 97 -2.99 0.94 -16.23
CA PRO A 97 -2.97 1.45 -17.59
C PRO A 97 -4.01 0.71 -18.46
N SER A 98 -4.45 1.34 -19.56
CA SER A 98 -5.37 0.69 -20.53
C SER A 98 -4.64 -0.45 -21.24
N THR A 99 -5.20 -1.66 -21.17
CA THR A 99 -4.67 -2.85 -21.86
C THR A 99 -5.49 -3.21 -23.10
N SER A 100 -6.74 -2.72 -23.22
CA SER A 100 -7.67 -3.04 -24.30
C SER A 100 -8.25 -1.78 -24.97
N TRP A 101 -8.80 -1.95 -26.17
CA TRP A 101 -9.56 -0.89 -26.84
C TRP A 101 -10.79 -0.47 -26.05
N THR A 102 -11.43 -1.39 -25.36
CA THR A 102 -12.58 -1.12 -24.48
C THR A 102 -12.18 -0.21 -23.32
N ASP A 103 -10.99 -0.43 -22.74
CA ASP A 103 -10.47 0.43 -21.66
C ASP A 103 -10.18 1.85 -22.17
N ARG A 104 -9.61 1.97 -23.38
CA ARG A 104 -9.35 3.27 -24.01
C ARG A 104 -10.65 4.01 -24.33
N ALA A 105 -11.65 3.30 -24.86
CA ALA A 105 -12.97 3.87 -25.15
C ALA A 105 -13.65 4.35 -23.85
N ARG A 106 -13.63 3.55 -22.78
CA ARG A 106 -14.16 3.95 -21.46
C ARG A 106 -13.41 5.14 -20.87
N THR A 107 -12.07 5.18 -21.02
CA THR A 107 -11.25 6.30 -20.58
C THR A 107 -11.58 7.56 -21.39
N GLY A 108 -11.74 7.45 -22.72
CA GLY A 108 -12.16 8.55 -23.56
C GLY A 108 -13.54 9.10 -23.19
N ALA A 109 -14.52 8.21 -23.00
CA ALA A 109 -15.86 8.59 -22.54
C ALA A 109 -15.82 9.29 -21.17
N TRP A 110 -14.99 8.80 -20.24
CA TRP A 110 -14.75 9.44 -18.95
C TRP A 110 -14.18 10.84 -19.09
N MET A 111 -13.11 10.99 -19.86
CA MET A 111 -12.42 12.28 -20.04
C MET A 111 -13.32 13.33 -20.68
N VAL A 112 -14.09 12.93 -21.71
CA VAL A 112 -15.09 13.82 -22.34
C VAL A 112 -16.18 14.18 -21.34
N LEU A 113 -16.75 13.20 -20.63
CA LEU A 113 -17.79 13.47 -19.62
C LEU A 113 -17.29 14.42 -18.54
N ARG A 114 -16.08 14.22 -18.04
CA ARG A 114 -15.47 15.08 -17.01
C ARG A 114 -15.25 16.50 -17.53
N MET A 115 -14.80 16.63 -18.76
CA MET A 115 -14.58 17.91 -19.42
C MET A 115 -15.90 18.69 -19.60
N GLU A 116 -16.92 18.05 -20.16
CA GLU A 116 -18.22 18.68 -20.40
C GLU A 116 -18.96 19.01 -19.10
N ALA A 117 -19.01 18.06 -18.16
CA ALA A 117 -19.59 18.31 -16.85
C ALA A 117 -18.82 19.39 -16.09
N GLY A 118 -17.49 19.43 -16.23
CA GLY A 118 -16.64 20.48 -15.66
C GLY A 118 -16.96 21.84 -16.25
N LEU A 119 -17.07 21.95 -17.56
CA LEU A 119 -17.45 23.18 -18.25
C LEU A 119 -18.82 23.67 -17.77
N ALA A 120 -19.83 22.81 -17.76
CA ALA A 120 -21.19 23.15 -17.31
C ALA A 120 -21.20 23.62 -15.86
N VAL A 121 -20.51 22.91 -14.95
CA VAL A 121 -20.41 23.31 -13.52
C VAL A 121 -19.65 24.60 -13.36
N ALA A 122 -18.58 24.84 -14.13
CA ALA A 122 -17.82 26.08 -14.06
C ALA A 122 -18.68 27.30 -14.51
N LEU A 123 -19.44 27.15 -15.61
CA LEU A 123 -20.34 28.21 -16.07
C LEU A 123 -21.46 28.48 -15.08
N VAL A 124 -22.14 27.46 -14.57
CA VAL A 124 -23.17 27.61 -13.54
C VAL A 124 -22.60 28.25 -12.29
N SER A 125 -21.42 27.82 -11.84
CA SER A 125 -20.75 28.40 -10.67
C SER A 125 -20.42 29.87 -10.87
N GLY A 126 -19.91 30.24 -12.05
CA GLY A 126 -19.62 31.62 -12.42
C GLY A 126 -20.87 32.50 -12.41
N GLN A 127 -21.99 32.01 -12.99
CA GLN A 127 -23.25 32.74 -13.02
C GLN A 127 -23.88 32.92 -11.63
N LEU A 128 -23.84 31.89 -10.78
CA LEU A 128 -24.33 31.99 -9.40
C LEU A 128 -23.47 32.92 -8.53
N MET A 129 -22.16 32.95 -8.78
CA MET A 129 -21.25 33.90 -8.13
C MET A 129 -21.54 35.32 -8.58
N ALA A 130 -21.69 35.55 -9.88
CA ALA A 130 -22.04 36.86 -10.44
C ALA A 130 -23.40 37.34 -9.90
N LEU A 131 -24.39 36.46 -9.80
CA LEU A 131 -25.69 36.77 -9.20
C LEU A 131 -25.55 37.15 -7.71
N SER A 132 -24.73 36.44 -6.95
CA SER A 132 -24.46 36.77 -5.54
C SER A 132 -23.84 38.16 -5.41
N LEU A 133 -22.86 38.49 -6.28
CA LEU A 133 -22.21 39.81 -6.29
C LEU A 133 -23.19 40.92 -6.69
N SER A 134 -24.05 40.70 -7.70
CA SER A 134 -25.07 41.65 -8.11
C SER A 134 -26.12 41.90 -7.01
N LEU A 135 -26.50 40.83 -6.25
CA LEU A 135 -27.39 40.98 -5.08
C LEU A 135 -26.73 41.76 -3.95
N VAL A 136 -25.46 41.56 -3.68
CA VAL A 136 -24.70 42.34 -2.67
C VAL A 136 -24.60 43.81 -3.11
N GLY A 137 -24.26 44.04 -4.39
CA GLY A 137 -24.24 45.41 -4.95
C GLY A 137 -25.58 46.08 -4.90
N GLY A 138 -26.68 45.37 -5.27
CA GLY A 138 -28.05 45.87 -5.18
C GLY A 138 -28.48 46.23 -3.75
N ALA A 139 -28.05 45.48 -2.75
CA ALA A 139 -28.24 45.83 -1.34
C ALA A 139 -27.48 47.09 -0.93
N ALA A 140 -26.33 47.36 -1.55
CA ALA A 140 -25.52 48.56 -1.35
C ALA A 140 -25.95 49.76 -2.22
N GLY A 141 -26.95 49.56 -3.12
CA GLY A 141 -27.48 50.62 -4.00
C GLY A 141 -26.93 50.62 -5.44
N ASP A 142 -25.99 49.74 -5.73
CA ASP A 142 -25.39 49.58 -7.10
C ASP A 142 -25.43 48.12 -7.56
N PRO A 143 -26.45 47.69 -8.29
CA PRO A 143 -26.57 46.32 -8.79
C PRO A 143 -25.64 46.02 -9.97
N SER A 144 -24.93 47.01 -10.54
CA SER A 144 -24.07 46.90 -11.71
C SER A 144 -22.68 46.28 -11.41
N VAL A 145 -22.41 45.87 -10.17
CA VAL A 145 -21.14 45.28 -9.73
C VAL A 145 -20.81 43.99 -10.51
N ALA A 146 -21.82 43.26 -10.96
CA ALA A 146 -21.68 42.09 -11.82
C ALA A 146 -22.87 41.99 -12.80
N ASP A 147 -22.63 41.37 -13.95
CA ASP A 147 -23.63 41.16 -14.99
C ASP A 147 -24.01 39.66 -15.14
N PRO A 148 -24.84 39.10 -14.24
CA PRO A 148 -25.34 37.75 -14.35
C PRO A 148 -26.43 37.67 -15.46
N LEU A 149 -26.60 36.46 -16.04
CA LEU A 149 -27.71 36.19 -16.98
C LEU A 149 -29.10 36.48 -16.35
N LEU A 150 -29.23 36.22 -15.06
CA LEU A 150 -30.41 36.55 -14.28
C LEU A 150 -30.20 37.93 -13.63
N GLN A 151 -30.68 38.96 -14.29
CA GLN A 151 -30.56 40.32 -13.77
C GLN A 151 -31.49 40.58 -12.59
N VAL A 152 -30.97 41.26 -11.60
CA VAL A 152 -31.73 41.68 -10.40
C VAL A 152 -32.42 43.00 -10.72
N PRO A 153 -33.78 43.06 -10.70
CA PRO A 153 -34.49 44.30 -10.99
C PRO A 153 -34.42 45.27 -9.80
N GLY A 154 -33.59 46.32 -9.93
CA GLY A 154 -33.49 47.40 -8.95
C GLY A 154 -32.57 47.09 -7.76
N SER A 155 -32.50 48.07 -6.86
CA SER A 155 -31.71 48.00 -5.62
C SER A 155 -32.60 48.11 -4.39
N GLY A 156 -32.19 47.52 -3.27
CA GLY A 156 -32.91 47.60 -2.02
C GLY A 156 -32.49 46.57 -0.98
N TRP A 157 -32.91 46.76 0.27
CA TRP A 157 -32.57 45.88 1.39
C TRP A 157 -32.97 44.39 1.18
N TRP A 158 -34.03 44.13 0.37
CA TRP A 158 -34.49 42.79 0.04
C TRP A 158 -33.45 41.98 -0.73
N CYS A 159 -32.54 42.63 -1.48
CA CYS A 159 -31.41 41.97 -2.14
C CYS A 159 -30.54 41.20 -1.13
N ALA A 160 -30.31 41.81 0.05
CA ALA A 160 -29.52 41.14 1.10
C ALA A 160 -30.14 39.81 1.57
N LEU A 161 -31.49 39.74 1.63
CA LEU A 161 -32.19 38.50 2.01
C LEU A 161 -32.03 37.38 0.97
N LEU A 162 -31.79 37.72 -0.30
CA LEU A 162 -31.66 36.77 -1.40
C LEU A 162 -30.20 36.29 -1.60
N VAL A 163 -29.19 36.98 -1.05
CA VAL A 163 -27.77 36.57 -1.20
C VAL A 163 -27.50 35.12 -0.82
N PRO A 164 -28.08 34.53 0.24
CA PRO A 164 -27.83 33.13 0.56
C PRO A 164 -28.33 32.12 -0.49
N LEU A 165 -29.33 32.48 -1.29
CA LEU A 165 -29.99 31.56 -2.24
C LEU A 165 -29.06 31.07 -3.33
N PRO A 166 -28.36 31.90 -4.13
CA PRO A 166 -27.43 31.42 -5.15
C PRO A 166 -26.24 30.67 -4.52
N VAL A 167 -25.80 30.99 -3.32
CA VAL A 167 -24.76 30.25 -2.61
C VAL A 167 -25.25 28.86 -2.24
N LEU A 168 -26.47 28.72 -1.73
CA LEU A 168 -27.05 27.41 -1.41
C LEU A 168 -27.25 26.57 -2.69
N VAL A 169 -27.71 27.19 -3.78
CA VAL A 169 -27.84 26.52 -5.09
C VAL A 169 -26.48 26.06 -5.60
N LEU A 170 -25.44 26.90 -5.49
CA LEU A 170 -24.07 26.51 -5.88
C LEU A 170 -23.60 25.28 -5.12
N LEU A 171 -23.77 25.28 -3.80
CA LEU A 171 -23.39 24.13 -2.98
C LEU A 171 -24.20 22.87 -3.33
N ALA A 172 -25.50 23.00 -3.62
CA ALA A 172 -26.33 21.89 -4.06
C ALA A 172 -25.87 21.34 -5.41
N VAL A 173 -25.57 22.21 -6.39
CA VAL A 173 -25.01 21.82 -7.70
C VAL A 173 -23.69 21.10 -7.52
N ALA A 174 -22.79 21.63 -6.72
CA ALA A 174 -21.49 20.99 -6.42
C ALA A 174 -21.66 19.59 -5.81
N ALA A 175 -22.58 19.43 -4.85
CA ALA A 175 -22.85 18.15 -4.20
C ALA A 175 -23.44 17.11 -5.18
N VAL A 176 -24.45 17.50 -5.95
CA VAL A 176 -25.13 16.61 -6.89
C VAL A 176 -24.21 16.24 -8.05
N ALA A 177 -23.58 17.22 -8.71
CA ALA A 177 -22.67 16.97 -9.82
C ALA A 177 -21.47 16.11 -9.37
N GLY A 178 -20.91 16.39 -8.18
CA GLY A 178 -19.84 15.58 -7.61
C GLY A 178 -20.25 14.14 -7.30
N ALA A 179 -21.48 13.91 -6.83
CA ALA A 179 -22.01 12.58 -6.59
C ALA A 179 -22.23 11.80 -7.91
N LEU A 180 -22.80 12.46 -8.93
CA LEU A 180 -22.98 11.87 -10.26
C LEU A 180 -21.63 11.52 -10.91
N MET A 181 -20.64 12.41 -10.78
CA MET A 181 -19.30 12.17 -11.30
C MET A 181 -18.62 10.99 -10.58
N ALA A 182 -18.78 10.84 -9.25
CA ALA A 182 -18.30 9.68 -8.54
C ALA A 182 -18.93 8.37 -9.01
N GLN A 183 -20.24 8.37 -9.31
CA GLN A 183 -20.90 7.18 -9.91
C GLN A 183 -20.39 6.89 -11.32
N ALA A 184 -20.18 7.92 -12.13
CA ALA A 184 -19.61 7.76 -13.48
C ALA A 184 -18.17 7.21 -13.41
N ALA A 185 -17.35 7.65 -12.47
CA ALA A 185 -16.01 7.13 -12.24
C ALA A 185 -16.02 5.62 -11.94
N ARG A 186 -16.89 5.15 -11.05
CA ARG A 186 -17.05 3.72 -10.75
C ARG A 186 -17.42 2.89 -12.00
N ARG A 187 -18.27 3.44 -12.89
CA ARG A 187 -18.69 2.74 -14.10
C ARG A 187 -17.65 2.76 -15.21
N LEU A 188 -16.98 3.90 -15.42
CA LEU A 188 -16.08 4.10 -16.56
C LEU A 188 -14.63 3.77 -16.24
N LEU A 189 -14.16 4.07 -15.03
CA LEU A 189 -12.80 3.79 -14.56
C LEU A 189 -12.72 2.58 -13.60
N GLY A 190 -13.83 1.90 -13.34
CA GLY A 190 -13.83 0.67 -12.55
C GLY A 190 -12.95 -0.42 -13.18
N PRO A 191 -12.54 -1.43 -12.38
CA PRO A 191 -11.69 -2.50 -12.87
C PRO A 191 -12.32 -3.23 -14.07
N SER A 192 -11.50 -3.54 -15.08
CA SER A 192 -11.91 -4.27 -16.27
C SER A 192 -12.20 -5.74 -15.93
N VAL A 193 -12.93 -6.43 -16.80
CA VAL A 193 -13.19 -7.87 -16.64
C VAL A 193 -11.89 -8.66 -16.56
N ARG A 194 -10.86 -8.27 -17.32
CA ARG A 194 -9.54 -8.91 -17.30
C ARG A 194 -8.82 -8.69 -15.95
N GLU A 195 -8.85 -7.46 -15.42
CA GLU A 195 -8.28 -7.14 -14.12
C GLU A 195 -8.94 -7.97 -13.01
N ARG A 196 -10.28 -8.09 -13.04
CA ARG A 196 -11.01 -8.93 -12.08
C ARG A 196 -10.70 -10.41 -12.21
N LEU A 197 -10.57 -10.91 -13.46
CA LEU A 197 -10.20 -12.30 -13.71
C LEU A 197 -8.79 -12.59 -13.19
N SER A 198 -7.80 -11.75 -13.53
CA SER A 198 -6.42 -11.96 -13.04
C SER A 198 -6.33 -11.88 -11.51
N GLU A 199 -7.11 -11.02 -10.88
CA GLU A 199 -7.17 -10.94 -9.42
C GLU A 199 -7.81 -12.20 -8.80
N LEU A 200 -8.89 -12.71 -9.40
CA LEU A 200 -9.52 -13.95 -8.99
C LEU A 200 -8.60 -15.16 -9.22
N GLU A 201 -7.88 -15.22 -10.33
CA GLU A 201 -6.88 -16.25 -10.62
C GLU A 201 -5.76 -16.24 -9.57
N GLU A 202 -5.15 -15.08 -9.30
CA GLU A 202 -4.15 -14.95 -8.24
C GLU A 202 -4.69 -15.35 -6.86
N ARG A 203 -5.92 -15.00 -6.55
CA ARG A 203 -6.56 -15.35 -5.28
C ARG A 203 -6.80 -16.85 -5.19
N THR A 204 -7.22 -17.47 -6.30
CA THR A 204 -7.44 -18.92 -6.38
C THR A 204 -6.12 -19.67 -6.26
N GLU A 205 -5.08 -19.25 -6.96
CA GLU A 205 -3.74 -19.84 -6.85
C GLU A 205 -3.19 -19.77 -5.42
N ARG A 206 -3.34 -18.63 -4.75
CA ARG A 206 -2.95 -18.48 -3.33
C ARG A 206 -3.73 -19.42 -2.40
N LEU A 207 -5.03 -19.62 -2.66
CA LEU A 207 -5.86 -20.53 -1.86
C LEU A 207 -5.47 -22.00 -2.12
N LEU A 208 -5.21 -22.37 -3.37
CA LEU A 208 -4.74 -23.72 -3.74
C LEU A 208 -3.38 -24.02 -3.09
N GLU A 209 -2.45 -23.06 -3.14
CA GLU A 209 -1.13 -23.23 -2.51
C GLU A 209 -1.25 -23.36 -0.98
N ARG A 210 -2.09 -22.55 -0.33
CA ARG A 210 -2.37 -22.71 1.10
C ARG A 210 -2.97 -24.07 1.43
N ASN A 211 -3.88 -24.57 0.60
CA ASN A 211 -4.50 -25.88 0.81
C ASN A 211 -3.48 -27.01 0.62
N ARG A 212 -2.61 -26.90 -0.40
CA ARG A 212 -1.51 -27.86 -0.63
C ARG A 212 -0.56 -27.93 0.58
N ILE A 213 -0.13 -26.75 1.07
CA ILE A 213 0.74 -26.67 2.25
C ILE A 213 0.05 -27.27 3.48
N ALA A 214 -1.25 -26.99 3.68
CA ALA A 214 -2.01 -27.56 4.80
C ALA A 214 -2.10 -29.10 4.71
N GLN A 215 -2.24 -29.67 3.51
CA GLN A 215 -2.24 -31.12 3.30
C GLN A 215 -0.85 -31.72 3.57
N GLU A 216 0.22 -31.14 3.03
CA GLU A 216 1.60 -31.58 3.29
C GLU A 216 1.93 -31.58 4.80
N LEU A 217 1.46 -30.55 5.52
CA LEU A 217 1.58 -30.49 6.99
C LEU A 217 0.80 -31.59 7.70
N HIS A 218 -0.45 -31.80 7.28
CA HIS A 218 -1.30 -32.82 7.88
C HIS A 218 -0.69 -34.22 7.69
N ASP A 219 -0.17 -34.49 6.51
CA ASP A 219 0.45 -35.78 6.19
C ASP A 219 1.77 -35.99 6.96
N SER A 220 2.61 -34.95 7.06
CA SER A 220 3.88 -35.01 7.80
C SER A 220 3.62 -35.21 9.31
N LEU A 221 2.71 -34.44 9.90
CA LEU A 221 2.32 -34.56 11.32
C LEU A 221 1.64 -35.89 11.59
N GLY A 222 0.76 -36.34 10.68
CA GLY A 222 0.07 -37.63 10.79
C GLY A 222 1.04 -38.81 10.79
N HIS A 223 2.07 -38.74 9.93
CA HIS A 223 3.14 -39.74 9.86
C HIS A 223 3.97 -39.78 11.14
N ALA A 224 4.43 -38.61 11.62
CA ALA A 224 5.21 -38.50 12.85
C ALA A 224 4.44 -39.00 14.08
N LEU A 225 3.16 -38.64 14.20
CA LEU A 225 2.28 -39.11 15.28
C LEU A 225 2.06 -40.63 15.21
N THR A 226 1.81 -41.16 14.01
CA THR A 226 1.63 -42.62 13.81
C THR A 226 2.86 -43.40 14.23
N LEU A 227 4.05 -42.92 13.83
CA LEU A 227 5.33 -43.54 14.19
C LEU A 227 5.56 -43.50 15.71
N ALA A 228 5.29 -42.37 16.34
CA ALA A 228 5.40 -42.23 17.80
C ALA A 228 4.45 -43.18 18.56
N VAL A 229 3.19 -43.34 18.09
CA VAL A 229 2.22 -44.28 18.70
C VAL A 229 2.67 -45.74 18.53
N VAL A 230 3.19 -46.09 17.37
CA VAL A 230 3.72 -47.47 17.11
C VAL A 230 4.93 -47.76 17.99
N GLN A 231 5.87 -46.81 18.11
CA GLN A 231 7.05 -46.95 18.98
C GLN A 231 6.68 -47.06 20.44
N ALA A 232 5.75 -46.23 20.93
CA ALA A 232 5.22 -46.33 22.30
C ALA A 232 4.50 -47.65 22.57
N GLY A 233 3.75 -48.17 21.57
CA GLY A 233 3.09 -49.49 21.66
C GLY A 233 4.10 -50.61 21.74
N ALA A 234 5.15 -50.60 20.91
CA ALA A 234 6.21 -51.57 20.91
C ALA A 234 7.01 -51.58 22.23
N ALA A 235 7.36 -50.43 22.77
CA ALA A 235 8.03 -50.27 24.05
C ALA A 235 7.24 -50.90 25.21
N ARG A 236 5.93 -50.65 25.23
CA ARG A 236 5.04 -51.26 26.25
C ARG A 236 4.91 -52.79 26.11
N ALA A 237 4.95 -53.31 24.89
CA ALA A 237 4.83 -54.74 24.61
C ALA A 237 6.13 -55.53 24.93
N ALA A 238 7.30 -54.90 24.71
CA ALA A 238 8.58 -55.54 24.93
C ALA A 238 8.90 -55.73 26.42
N ALA A 239 8.37 -54.94 27.35
CA ALA A 239 8.61 -54.95 28.78
C ALA A 239 10.11 -55.00 29.17
N ASP A 240 10.97 -54.47 28.30
CA ASP A 240 12.42 -54.36 28.43
C ASP A 240 12.83 -52.87 28.66
N PRO A 241 13.52 -52.58 29.77
CA PRO A 241 13.90 -51.19 30.08
C PRO A 241 14.82 -50.55 29.01
N GLU A 242 15.79 -51.29 28.52
CA GLU A 242 16.73 -50.75 27.47
C GLU A 242 16.03 -50.48 26.14
N PHE A 243 15.06 -51.34 25.78
CA PHE A 243 14.25 -51.09 24.57
C PHE A 243 13.31 -49.92 24.75
N THR A 244 12.74 -49.77 25.96
CA THR A 244 11.84 -48.65 26.30
C THR A 244 12.59 -47.32 26.21
N ASP A 245 13.79 -47.20 26.76
CA ASP A 245 14.63 -45.99 26.69
C ASP A 245 14.95 -45.61 25.24
N ARG A 246 15.35 -46.55 24.42
CA ARG A 246 15.63 -46.31 22.97
C ARG A 246 14.38 -45.88 22.22
N ALA A 247 13.22 -46.46 22.54
CA ALA A 247 11.97 -46.08 21.90
C ALA A 247 11.51 -44.66 22.31
N LEU A 248 11.75 -44.26 23.55
CA LEU A 248 11.48 -42.89 24.06
C LEU A 248 12.39 -41.87 23.38
N GLU A 249 13.69 -42.14 23.23
CA GLU A 249 14.62 -41.30 22.48
C GLU A 249 14.17 -41.10 21.01
N ALA A 250 13.76 -42.17 20.35
CA ALA A 250 13.27 -42.10 18.97
C ALA A 250 11.95 -41.33 18.84
N ILE A 251 11.06 -41.41 19.81
CA ILE A 251 9.81 -40.59 19.87
C ILE A 251 10.16 -39.12 20.07
N GLU A 252 11.09 -38.80 20.98
CA GLU A 252 11.53 -37.43 21.22
C GLU A 252 12.17 -36.81 19.96
N GLU A 253 13.03 -37.54 19.26
CA GLU A 253 13.67 -37.08 18.03
C GLU A 253 12.65 -36.87 16.90
N THR A 254 11.70 -37.81 16.73
CA THR A 254 10.60 -37.68 15.74
C THR A 254 9.70 -36.48 16.06
N GLY A 255 9.36 -36.29 17.33
CA GLY A 255 8.55 -35.13 17.77
C GLY A 255 9.27 -33.79 17.57
N ARG A 256 10.57 -33.74 17.86
CA ARG A 256 11.39 -32.55 17.65
C ARG A 256 11.49 -32.18 16.15
N ALA A 257 11.74 -33.16 15.29
CA ALA A 257 11.80 -32.95 13.85
C ALA A 257 10.45 -32.45 13.29
N ALA A 258 9.33 -33.05 13.73
CA ALA A 258 8.00 -32.61 13.30
C ALA A 258 7.64 -31.18 13.77
N LEU A 259 8.08 -30.76 14.96
CA LEU A 259 7.92 -29.39 15.45
C LEU A 259 8.76 -28.40 14.65
N GLU A 260 9.99 -28.76 14.29
CA GLU A 260 10.86 -27.92 13.44
C GLU A 260 10.27 -27.71 12.04
N ASP A 261 9.74 -28.74 11.42
CA ASP A 261 9.06 -28.67 10.12
C ASP A 261 7.80 -27.79 10.20
N LEU A 262 7.01 -27.92 11.27
CA LEU A 262 5.82 -27.07 11.52
C LEU A 262 6.21 -25.59 11.67
N GLU A 263 7.21 -25.27 12.48
CA GLU A 263 7.70 -23.91 12.66
C GLU A 263 8.18 -23.30 11.34
N GLN A 264 8.89 -24.07 10.52
CA GLN A 264 9.37 -23.61 9.22
C GLN A 264 8.20 -23.24 8.29
N VAL A 265 7.16 -24.07 8.23
CA VAL A 265 5.98 -23.82 7.41
C VAL A 265 5.15 -22.64 7.95
N LEU A 266 5.00 -22.52 9.27
CA LEU A 266 4.34 -21.38 9.88
C LEU A 266 5.07 -20.06 9.58
N LEU A 267 6.40 -20.05 9.54
CA LEU A 267 7.20 -18.92 9.13
C LEU A 267 6.95 -18.56 7.65
N MET A 268 6.90 -19.55 6.75
CA MET A 268 6.54 -19.32 5.34
C MET A 268 5.12 -18.76 5.18
N LEU A 269 4.14 -19.30 5.90
CA LEU A 269 2.76 -18.81 5.87
C LEU A 269 2.59 -17.42 6.47
N ARG A 270 3.35 -17.08 7.52
CA ARG A 270 3.38 -15.72 8.08
C ARG A 270 3.97 -14.71 7.12
N ASP A 271 4.99 -15.07 6.36
CA ASP A 271 5.63 -14.18 5.37
C ASP A 271 4.72 -13.92 4.16
N THR A 272 3.85 -14.86 3.78
CA THR A 272 2.85 -14.71 2.71
C THR A 272 1.55 -14.02 3.16
N GLY A 273 1.29 -13.90 4.46
CA GLY A 273 0.00 -13.47 5.03
C GLY A 273 -0.09 -12.05 5.57
N ARG A 274 0.95 -11.22 5.50
CA ARG A 274 0.89 -9.85 6.01
C ARG A 274 1.51 -8.80 5.07
N PRO A 275 0.70 -8.15 4.22
CA PRO A 275 1.08 -6.85 3.65
C PRO A 275 0.35 -5.68 4.34
N THR A 276 0.09 -5.68 5.64
CA THR A 276 -0.63 -4.57 6.32
C THR A 276 0.17 -3.96 7.46
N GLY A 277 1.41 -3.56 7.17
CA GLY A 277 2.22 -2.71 8.04
C GLY A 277 3.51 -2.34 7.33
N PRO A 278 4.16 -1.21 7.65
CA PRO A 278 5.51 -0.97 7.19
C PRO A 278 6.38 -2.15 7.63
N ARG A 279 6.99 -2.85 6.66
CA ARG A 279 7.90 -3.97 6.96
C ARG A 279 9.01 -3.45 7.86
N PRO A 280 9.34 -4.16 8.97
CA PRO A 280 10.38 -3.71 9.89
C PRO A 280 11.68 -3.47 9.12
N ALA A 281 12.35 -2.38 9.47
CA ALA A 281 13.59 -1.92 8.88
C ALA A 281 14.65 -1.76 9.96
N LEU A 282 15.93 -1.55 9.60
CA LEU A 282 17.02 -1.40 10.56
C LEU A 282 16.83 -0.25 11.55
N GLY A 283 16.03 0.77 11.23
CA GLY A 283 15.61 1.78 12.20
C GLY A 283 14.81 1.21 13.39
N GLU A 284 14.29 -0.03 13.27
CA GLU A 284 13.60 -0.74 14.35
C GLU A 284 14.47 -1.83 15.01
N ALA A 285 15.79 -1.82 14.78
CA ALA A 285 16.72 -2.81 15.33
C ALA A 285 16.68 -2.90 16.86
N ASP A 286 16.40 -1.79 17.55
CA ASP A 286 16.25 -1.75 19.01
C ASP A 286 15.20 -2.73 19.52
N ARG A 287 14.11 -2.95 18.79
CA ARG A 287 13.08 -3.93 19.14
C ARG A 287 13.59 -5.37 19.08
N LEU A 288 14.44 -5.69 18.10
CA LEU A 288 15.07 -7.01 18.01
C LEU A 288 16.05 -7.25 19.16
N LEU A 289 16.87 -6.24 19.47
CA LEU A 289 17.84 -6.30 20.55
C LEU A 289 17.15 -6.47 21.90
N GLU A 290 16.04 -5.77 22.12
CA GLU A 290 15.25 -5.90 23.35
C GLU A 290 14.53 -7.26 23.44
N SER A 291 14.05 -7.79 22.33
CA SER A 291 13.49 -9.14 22.25
C SER A 291 14.53 -10.21 22.58
N ALA A 292 15.76 -10.05 22.11
CA ALA A 292 16.87 -10.96 22.46
C ALA A 292 17.25 -10.85 23.94
N ARG A 293 17.23 -9.65 24.55
CA ARG A 293 17.48 -9.44 26.00
C ARG A 293 16.38 -10.09 26.83
N SER A 294 15.10 -9.93 26.45
CA SER A 294 13.99 -10.55 27.16
C SER A 294 13.99 -12.08 27.06
N SER A 295 14.63 -12.64 26.01
CA SER A 295 14.88 -14.08 25.86
C SER A 295 16.10 -14.58 26.66
N GLY A 296 16.73 -13.73 27.49
CA GLY A 296 17.81 -14.08 28.42
C GLY A 296 19.23 -13.80 27.91
N ALA A 297 19.43 -13.33 26.68
CA ALA A 297 20.76 -12.97 26.19
C ALA A 297 21.24 -11.63 26.79
N ARG A 298 22.53 -11.52 27.09
CA ARG A 298 23.14 -10.24 27.45
C ARG A 298 23.66 -9.57 26.17
N VAL A 299 22.86 -8.62 25.61
CA VAL A 299 23.20 -7.98 24.34
C VAL A 299 23.83 -6.62 24.54
N ASP A 300 25.11 -6.49 24.15
CA ASP A 300 25.82 -5.23 23.98
C ASP A 300 25.73 -4.82 22.52
N ALA A 301 25.04 -3.71 22.23
CA ALA A 301 24.84 -3.22 20.89
C ALA A 301 25.54 -1.87 20.67
N GLU A 302 26.26 -1.77 19.56
CA GLU A 302 26.88 -0.54 19.07
C GLU A 302 26.28 -0.20 17.72
N VAL A 303 25.66 0.97 17.61
CA VAL A 303 25.08 1.47 16.36
C VAL A 303 25.80 2.74 15.96
N THR A 304 26.39 2.77 14.76
CA THR A 304 27.16 3.90 14.26
C THR A 304 26.70 4.30 12.84
N GLY A 305 26.57 5.61 12.60
CA GLY A 305 26.08 6.19 11.35
C GLY A 305 24.55 6.29 11.25
N PRO A 306 24.06 7.01 10.23
CA PRO A 306 22.64 7.30 10.06
C PRO A 306 21.90 6.10 9.43
N LEU A 307 21.16 5.35 10.23
CA LEU A 307 20.35 4.22 9.73
C LEU A 307 19.17 4.64 8.85
N GLU A 308 18.71 5.88 9.00
CA GLU A 308 17.68 6.50 8.17
C GLU A 308 18.10 6.68 6.72
N ASP A 309 19.39 6.83 6.44
CA ASP A 309 19.93 6.99 5.09
C ASP A 309 20.11 5.66 4.34
N VAL A 310 19.89 4.53 5.02
CA VAL A 310 19.99 3.21 4.40
C VAL A 310 18.82 2.98 3.45
N PRO A 311 19.07 2.66 2.15
CA PRO A 311 18.00 2.40 1.19
C PRO A 311 17.00 1.34 1.70
N GLY A 312 15.70 1.59 1.52
CA GLY A 312 14.64 0.77 2.08
C GLY A 312 14.77 -0.75 1.84
N PRO A 313 15.14 -1.23 0.63
CA PRO A 313 15.41 -2.66 0.40
C PRO A 313 16.55 -3.21 1.26
N VAL A 314 17.68 -2.48 1.33
CA VAL A 314 18.87 -2.89 2.12
C VAL A 314 18.56 -2.87 3.61
N SER A 315 17.82 -1.86 4.07
CA SER A 315 17.40 -1.72 5.47
C SER A 315 16.50 -2.89 5.92
N ARG A 316 15.53 -3.30 5.09
CA ARG A 316 14.64 -4.44 5.41
C ARG A 316 15.37 -5.78 5.41
N GLU A 317 16.22 -6.03 4.43
CA GLU A 317 16.99 -7.28 4.39
C GLU A 317 18.07 -7.31 5.47
N GLY A 318 18.68 -6.17 5.80
CA GLY A 318 19.58 -6.02 6.95
C GLY A 318 18.90 -6.39 8.27
N TYR A 319 17.67 -5.90 8.49
CA TYR A 319 16.86 -6.27 9.64
C TYR A 319 16.63 -7.79 9.73
N ARG A 320 16.26 -8.44 8.60
CA ARG A 320 16.04 -9.90 8.55
C ARG A 320 17.32 -10.69 8.83
N MET A 321 18.46 -10.25 8.27
CA MET A 321 19.74 -10.91 8.52
C MET A 321 20.18 -10.78 9.98
N LEU A 322 19.94 -9.63 10.60
CA LEU A 322 20.18 -9.41 12.04
C LEU A 322 19.28 -10.31 12.90
N GLN A 323 18.00 -10.38 12.56
CA GLN A 323 17.03 -11.25 13.24
C GLN A 323 17.45 -12.72 13.19
N GLU A 324 17.80 -13.22 12.01
CA GLU A 324 18.28 -14.59 11.80
C GLU A 324 19.56 -14.88 12.60
N ALA A 325 20.52 -13.92 12.61
CA ALA A 325 21.75 -14.07 13.38
C ALA A 325 21.49 -14.14 14.88
N LEU A 326 20.62 -13.28 15.44
CA LEU A 326 20.25 -13.30 16.85
C LEU A 326 19.47 -14.57 17.23
N THR A 327 18.55 -15.01 16.37
CA THR A 327 17.82 -16.28 16.56
C THR A 327 18.77 -17.46 16.59
N ASN A 328 19.78 -17.49 15.71
CA ASN A 328 20.81 -18.54 15.71
C ASN A 328 21.65 -18.56 16.99
N VAL A 329 21.98 -17.39 17.54
CA VAL A 329 22.68 -17.31 18.84
C VAL A 329 21.82 -17.91 19.95
N LEU A 330 20.55 -17.47 20.07
CA LEU A 330 19.65 -17.97 21.12
C LEU A 330 19.41 -19.49 20.99
N ARG A 331 19.29 -20.00 19.77
CA ARG A 331 19.05 -21.43 19.50
C ARG A 331 20.26 -22.30 19.78
N HIS A 332 21.47 -21.85 19.41
CA HIS A 332 22.67 -22.71 19.43
C HIS A 332 23.61 -22.43 20.59
N ALA A 333 23.63 -21.22 21.12
CA ALA A 333 24.49 -20.82 22.23
C ALA A 333 23.70 -20.59 23.54
N GLY A 334 22.37 -20.45 23.46
CA GLY A 334 21.52 -20.15 24.63
C GLY A 334 21.69 -18.72 25.16
N PRO A 335 21.40 -18.47 26.44
CA PRO A 335 21.47 -17.14 27.07
C PRO A 335 22.92 -16.72 27.38
N VAL A 336 23.65 -16.36 26.31
CA VAL A 336 25.07 -15.96 26.38
C VAL A 336 25.23 -14.45 26.18
N HIS A 337 26.49 -13.96 26.37
CA HIS A 337 26.83 -12.60 26.02
C HIS A 337 26.99 -12.44 24.51
N VAL A 338 26.21 -11.52 23.91
CA VAL A 338 26.17 -11.24 22.46
C VAL A 338 26.64 -9.83 22.22
N ARG A 339 27.59 -9.64 21.32
CA ARG A 339 27.99 -8.31 20.83
C ARG A 339 27.40 -8.11 19.45
N VAL A 340 26.65 -7.02 19.27
CA VAL A 340 26.06 -6.62 18.00
C VAL A 340 26.64 -5.28 17.57
N ARG A 341 27.15 -5.20 16.36
CA ARG A 341 27.58 -3.94 15.75
C ARG A 341 26.83 -3.70 14.45
N ILE A 342 26.23 -2.53 14.35
CA ILE A 342 25.55 -2.03 13.14
C ILE A 342 26.26 -0.74 12.76
N ALA A 343 26.92 -0.71 11.61
CA ALA A 343 27.68 0.46 11.17
C ALA A 343 27.33 0.85 9.74
N VAL A 344 27.04 2.13 9.54
CA VAL A 344 26.87 2.75 8.22
C VAL A 344 28.11 3.62 7.97
N GLU A 345 29.02 3.12 7.15
CA GLU A 345 30.32 3.77 6.87
C GLU A 345 30.65 3.64 5.36
N GLN A 346 31.19 4.70 4.76
CA GLN A 346 31.70 4.68 3.38
C GLN A 346 30.73 4.08 2.34
N ALA A 347 29.42 4.46 2.42
CA ALA A 347 28.36 3.92 1.58
C ALA A 347 28.20 2.39 1.66
N ARG A 348 28.48 1.82 2.82
CA ARG A 348 28.27 0.41 3.16
C ARG A 348 27.56 0.27 4.49
N LEU A 349 26.67 -0.73 4.57
CA LEU A 349 26.12 -1.21 5.82
C LEU A 349 26.89 -2.45 6.25
N ARG A 350 27.43 -2.41 7.46
CA ARG A 350 28.08 -3.55 8.11
C ARG A 350 27.25 -3.99 9.31
N LEU A 351 26.95 -5.29 9.36
CA LEU A 351 26.30 -5.94 10.50
C LEU A 351 27.25 -6.99 11.04
N GLU A 352 27.51 -7.00 12.34
CA GLU A 352 28.29 -8.02 13.04
C GLU A 352 27.53 -8.51 14.26
N VAL A 353 27.45 -9.84 14.41
CA VAL A 353 26.93 -10.50 15.60
C VAL A 353 27.98 -11.48 16.07
N ARG A 354 28.40 -11.36 17.34
CA ARG A 354 29.42 -12.21 17.95
C ARG A 354 28.93 -12.79 19.29
N ASN A 355 29.14 -14.06 19.48
CA ASN A 355 28.92 -14.73 20.78
C ASN A 355 30.08 -15.68 21.12
N PRO A 356 30.37 -15.93 22.41
CA PRO A 356 31.41 -16.86 22.78
C PRO A 356 31.06 -18.29 22.35
N LEU A 357 32.07 -19.06 21.95
CA LEU A 357 31.93 -20.48 21.67
C LEU A 357 31.73 -21.22 22.98
N THR A 358 30.52 -21.78 23.18
CA THR A 358 30.27 -22.70 24.30
C THR A 358 30.65 -24.12 23.88
N GLY A 359 31.21 -24.92 24.76
CA GLY A 359 31.76 -26.24 24.45
C GLY A 359 30.80 -27.23 23.76
N ALA A 360 29.50 -27.00 23.85
CA ALA A 360 28.46 -27.74 23.11
C ALA A 360 28.41 -27.41 21.60
N ALA A 361 28.82 -26.20 21.20
CA ALA A 361 28.80 -25.75 19.80
C ALA A 361 29.95 -26.36 18.96
N SER A 362 31.01 -26.88 19.61
CA SER A 362 32.16 -27.50 18.94
C SER A 362 31.81 -28.86 18.28
N ALA A 363 30.76 -29.55 18.76
CA ALA A 363 30.36 -30.87 18.25
C ALA A 363 29.25 -30.77 17.16
N ALA A 364 28.57 -29.64 17.05
CA ALA A 364 27.42 -29.44 16.13
C ALA A 364 27.80 -28.87 14.75
N GLY A 365 29.02 -29.07 14.28
CA GLY A 365 29.55 -28.56 13.02
C GLY A 365 28.86 -29.02 11.72
N ALA A 366 27.77 -29.78 11.77
CA ALA A 366 27.12 -30.33 10.60
C ALA A 366 25.63 -29.95 10.40
N GLY A 367 24.94 -29.35 11.40
CA GLY A 367 23.47 -29.14 11.34
C GLY A 367 22.98 -27.74 11.01
N GLY A 368 23.82 -26.69 11.09
CA GLY A 368 23.41 -25.27 11.00
C GLY A 368 23.30 -24.65 9.59
N GLY A 369 23.17 -25.42 8.54
CA GLY A 369 23.39 -24.97 7.16
C GLY A 369 22.36 -24.00 6.59
N ARG A 370 21.10 -24.09 6.93
CA ARG A 370 20.01 -23.37 6.26
C ARG A 370 19.93 -21.89 6.60
N GLY A 371 19.94 -21.50 7.86
CA GLY A 371 19.89 -20.09 8.28
C GLY A 371 21.09 -19.28 7.80
N LEU A 372 22.30 -19.80 7.93
CA LEU A 372 23.51 -19.15 7.43
C LEU A 372 23.58 -19.11 5.90
N ARG A 373 23.04 -20.09 5.22
CA ARG A 373 22.87 -20.10 3.76
C ARG A 373 21.92 -18.99 3.33
N GLY A 374 20.77 -18.85 4.01
CA GLY A 374 19.81 -17.78 3.75
C GLY A 374 20.38 -16.37 3.96
N ILE A 375 21.24 -16.17 4.98
CA ILE A 375 21.96 -14.91 5.16
C ILE A 375 22.89 -14.63 3.97
N ARG A 376 23.66 -15.63 3.52
CA ARG A 376 24.59 -15.47 2.38
C ARG A 376 23.86 -15.18 1.08
N GLU A 377 22.80 -15.91 0.79
CA GLU A 377 21.97 -15.70 -0.41
C GLU A 377 21.35 -14.31 -0.46
N ARG A 378 20.78 -13.84 0.65
CA ARG A 378 20.20 -12.48 0.75
C ARG A 378 21.26 -11.39 0.61
N ALA A 379 22.44 -11.57 1.21
CA ALA A 379 23.54 -10.62 1.05
C ALA A 379 23.99 -10.55 -0.41
N ALA A 380 24.14 -11.69 -1.08
CA ALA A 380 24.54 -11.77 -2.49
C ALA A 380 23.51 -11.10 -3.43
N LEU A 381 22.21 -11.26 -3.19
CA LEU A 381 21.14 -10.60 -3.96
C LEU A 381 21.21 -9.06 -3.89
N LEU A 382 21.78 -8.52 -2.82
CA LEU A 382 22.01 -7.09 -2.65
C LEU A 382 23.44 -6.64 -3.08
N GLY A 383 24.19 -7.50 -3.74
CA GLY A 383 25.56 -7.22 -4.16
C GLY A 383 26.56 -7.15 -2.99
N GLY A 384 26.20 -7.69 -1.84
CA GLY A 384 27.01 -7.75 -0.63
C GLY A 384 27.62 -9.13 -0.38
N VAL A 385 28.28 -9.27 0.78
CA VAL A 385 28.93 -10.51 1.20
C VAL A 385 28.58 -10.80 2.65
N ALA A 386 28.27 -12.06 2.96
CA ALA A 386 28.11 -12.52 4.33
C ALA A 386 29.11 -13.65 4.64
N LYS A 387 29.75 -13.56 5.81
CA LYS A 387 30.70 -14.56 6.35
C LYS A 387 30.22 -14.99 7.73
N ALA A 388 30.28 -16.28 7.98
CA ALA A 388 30.01 -16.84 9.29
C ALA A 388 31.04 -17.93 9.60
N GLY A 389 31.56 -17.93 10.83
CA GLY A 389 32.58 -18.88 11.27
C GLY A 389 33.14 -18.55 12.66
N GLN A 390 34.10 -19.35 13.06
CA GLN A 390 34.84 -19.16 14.29
C GLN A 390 35.96 -18.11 14.08
N ASP A 391 36.08 -17.20 15.03
CA ASP A 391 37.06 -16.11 15.03
C ASP A 391 37.53 -15.88 16.48
N ASP A 392 38.76 -16.28 16.79
CA ASP A 392 39.44 -16.08 18.08
C ASP A 392 38.61 -16.41 19.35
N GLY A 393 38.01 -17.63 19.36
CA GLY A 393 37.19 -18.11 20.49
C GLY A 393 35.75 -17.60 20.49
N TRP A 394 35.35 -16.87 19.45
CA TRP A 394 34.00 -16.37 19.21
C TRP A 394 33.40 -16.98 17.95
N TRP A 395 32.07 -17.12 17.94
CA TRP A 395 31.33 -17.30 16.72
C TRP A 395 30.97 -15.93 16.17
N LEU A 396 31.30 -15.67 14.91
CA LEU A 396 31.08 -14.42 14.21
C LEU A 396 30.17 -14.61 13.01
N VAL A 397 29.14 -13.80 12.91
CA VAL A 397 28.38 -13.55 11.67
C VAL A 397 28.63 -12.11 11.25
N ARG A 398 29.21 -11.90 10.07
CA ARG A 398 29.48 -10.57 9.49
C ARG A 398 28.83 -10.45 8.14
N VAL A 399 28.11 -9.34 7.92
CA VAL A 399 27.48 -9.00 6.65
C VAL A 399 27.93 -7.60 6.22
N ASP A 400 28.37 -7.48 4.99
CA ASP A 400 28.77 -6.20 4.36
C ASP A 400 27.89 -5.97 3.10
N LEU A 401 27.06 -4.92 3.10
CA LEU A 401 26.15 -4.57 2.00
C LEU A 401 26.49 -3.21 1.41
N PRO A 402 26.53 -3.06 0.09
CA PRO A 402 26.65 -1.73 -0.54
C PRO A 402 25.36 -0.94 -0.41
N LEU A 403 25.46 0.38 -0.28
CA LEU A 403 24.31 1.30 -0.19
C LEU A 403 24.03 2.04 -1.52
N ARG A 404 24.53 1.50 -2.63
CA ARG A 404 24.33 2.09 -3.97
C ARG A 404 23.30 1.33 -4.77
#